data_64cbed23d914d4bc0070eeb85e7a9bab
#
_entry.id   64cbed23d914d4bc0070eeb85e7a9bab
#
_cell.length_a   1.000
_cell.length_b   1.000
_cell.length_c   1.000
_cell.angle_alpha   90.00
_cell.angle_beta   90.00
_cell.angle_gamma   90.00
#
_symmetry.space_group_name_H-M   'P 1'
#
loop_
_entity.id
_entity.type
_entity.pdbx_description
1 polymer ?
#
loop_
_entity_poly.entity_id
_entity_poly.type
_entity_poly.pdbx_seq_one_letter_code
_entity_poly.pdbx_strand_id
1 'polypeptide(L)'
;MLNVVKYGLITGILLSSSCFSQIKLPIVPDLSTSPLQQATRAWPTVEMLSAPDGLRPCCAFGYNLKAQALGIPVPLYQLNNVVEADGLGEHHYNDSLLGAVANLMGISSEQDGLLYTAHGGFIDIAHVRDTADMTLFLFSQIWPRLGQEQTIVLSEELAQRHIQLFAFTPPQNEAERFTLAAYLSSYMAFQVAAWHEIAQWYGFESVPGFSEGISAFSPEDLYSNLLGARLAASLILQGHSSSVEQFNLSMQAILPAALHQLGAVSAKDTRFQFDMLDGNWWDSHRAVPEKFLVLKRNYLTDDDRIPTPIPSESTASLRLRLPAEWAGFQMKDLGELRLLSGRSMKQLPKPDEYYTFRDFPALALHARAEDAGQLAEMK
;
A
#
# COMPACT_ATOMS: atom_id res chain seq x y z
N MET A 1 -24.34 77.62 -22.21
CA MET A 1 -23.53 76.86 -21.24
C MET A 1 -24.26 75.59 -20.91
N LEU A 2 -23.89 74.48 -21.54
CA LEU A 2 -24.56 73.22 -21.39
C LEU A 2 -23.71 72.34 -20.49
N ASN A 3 -24.24 71.93 -19.33
CA ASN A 3 -23.62 70.96 -18.47
C ASN A 3 -24.06 69.50 -18.91
N VAL A 4 -23.10 68.72 -19.35
CA VAL A 4 -23.31 67.31 -19.67
C VAL A 4 -22.97 66.50 -18.43
N VAL A 5 -23.96 65.91 -17.81
CA VAL A 5 -23.80 64.89 -16.72
C VAL A 5 -23.57 63.51 -17.36
N LYS A 6 -22.39 62.96 -17.13
CA LYS A 6 -22.06 61.53 -17.51
C LYS A 6 -22.54 60.63 -16.41
N TYR A 7 -23.52 59.76 -16.70
CA TYR A 7 -23.88 58.61 -15.88
C TYR A 7 -22.93 57.45 -16.18
N GLY A 8 -22.09 57.10 -15.22
CA GLY A 8 -21.30 55.90 -15.28
C GLY A 8 -22.14 54.71 -14.76
N LEU A 9 -22.42 53.75 -15.63
CA LEU A 9 -23.03 52.46 -15.28
C LEU A 9 -21.98 51.59 -14.62
N ILE A 10 -22.06 51.34 -13.31
CA ILE A 10 -21.24 50.34 -12.59
C ILE A 10 -21.99 49.04 -12.66
N THR A 11 -21.56 48.18 -13.57
CA THR A 11 -22.03 46.77 -13.63
C THR A 11 -21.32 45.97 -12.52
N GLY A 12 -21.98 45.80 -11.40
CA GLY A 12 -21.51 44.92 -10.34
C GLY A 12 -21.63 43.47 -10.75
N ILE A 13 -20.52 42.80 -11.02
CA ILE A 13 -20.44 41.35 -11.17
C ILE A 13 -20.55 40.76 -9.77
N LEU A 14 -21.72 40.23 -9.41
CA LEU A 14 -21.92 39.40 -8.25
C LEU A 14 -21.27 38.04 -8.52
N LEU A 15 -20.03 37.88 -8.10
CA LEU A 15 -19.40 36.56 -7.95
C LEU A 15 -20.12 35.86 -6.79
N SER A 16 -21.10 35.02 -7.12
CA SER A 16 -21.66 34.07 -6.18
C SER A 16 -20.62 33.00 -5.88
N SER A 17 -19.80 33.22 -4.85
CA SER A 17 -19.01 32.15 -4.24
C SER A 17 -19.97 31.15 -3.63
N SER A 18 -20.26 30.06 -4.37
CA SER A 18 -20.89 28.89 -3.81
C SER A 18 -19.92 28.26 -2.82
N CYS A 19 -20.02 28.66 -1.55
CA CYS A 19 -19.46 27.89 -0.45
C CYS A 19 -20.18 26.54 -0.42
N PHE A 20 -19.66 25.55 -1.15
CA PHE A 20 -19.96 24.16 -0.84
C PHE A 20 -19.35 23.90 0.53
N SER A 21 -20.18 23.99 1.57
CA SER A 21 -19.87 23.43 2.87
C SER A 21 -19.63 21.92 2.65
N GLN A 22 -18.36 21.52 2.56
CA GLN A 22 -18.00 20.10 2.56
C GLN A 22 -18.54 19.53 3.87
N ILE A 23 -19.55 18.68 3.77
CA ILE A 23 -20.01 17.88 4.90
C ILE A 23 -18.84 16.99 5.27
N LYS A 24 -18.14 17.32 6.38
CA LYS A 24 -17.10 16.47 6.94
C LYS A 24 -17.80 15.22 7.49
N LEU A 25 -17.82 14.16 6.70
CA LEU A 25 -18.25 12.87 7.18
C LEU A 25 -17.25 12.36 8.23
N PRO A 26 -17.72 11.72 9.31
CA PRO A 26 -16.82 11.13 10.28
C PRO A 26 -15.99 10.01 9.60
N ILE A 27 -14.68 10.04 9.79
CA ILE A 27 -13.75 9.01 9.31
C ILE A 27 -13.49 8.05 10.46
N VAL A 28 -13.85 6.79 10.27
CA VAL A 28 -13.65 5.74 11.28
C VAL A 28 -12.86 4.60 10.64
N PRO A 29 -11.65 4.28 11.13
CA PRO A 29 -10.92 3.12 10.65
C PRO A 29 -11.66 1.83 11.03
N ASP A 30 -11.98 1.00 10.04
CA ASP A 30 -12.58 -0.32 10.26
C ASP A 30 -11.50 -1.40 10.22
N LEU A 31 -10.97 -1.72 11.40
CA LEU A 31 -9.96 -2.76 11.59
C LEU A 31 -10.55 -4.05 12.19
N SER A 32 -11.88 -4.16 12.28
CA SER A 32 -12.52 -5.37 12.80
C SER A 32 -12.25 -6.59 11.89
N THR A 33 -12.30 -7.79 12.48
CA THR A 33 -12.21 -9.04 11.71
C THR A 33 -13.47 -9.35 10.91
N SER A 34 -14.57 -8.61 11.17
CA SER A 34 -15.82 -8.67 10.42
C SER A 34 -15.62 -8.14 9.00
N PRO A 35 -16.54 -8.43 8.06
CA PRO A 35 -16.55 -7.76 6.76
C PRO A 35 -16.50 -6.24 6.95
N LEU A 36 -15.80 -5.56 6.03
CA LEU A 36 -15.79 -4.09 6.01
C LEU A 36 -17.23 -3.53 5.98
N GLN A 37 -17.37 -2.30 6.47
CA GLN A 37 -18.65 -1.60 6.38
C GLN A 37 -19.14 -1.56 4.93
N GLN A 38 -20.44 -1.68 4.75
CA GLN A 38 -21.10 -1.55 3.44
C GLN A 38 -21.36 -0.07 3.15
N ALA A 39 -21.30 0.30 1.89
CA ALA A 39 -21.79 1.60 1.48
C ALA A 39 -23.32 1.68 1.66
N THR A 40 -23.79 2.81 2.17
CA THR A 40 -25.25 3.07 2.31
C THR A 40 -25.87 3.57 1.01
N ARG A 41 -25.05 4.00 0.06
CA ARG A 41 -25.39 4.45 -1.31
C ARG A 41 -24.14 4.45 -2.17
N ALA A 42 -24.27 4.61 -3.48
CA ALA A 42 -23.12 5.05 -4.29
C ALA A 42 -22.81 6.51 -3.96
N TRP A 43 -21.55 6.77 -3.66
CA TRP A 43 -21.04 8.10 -3.39
C TRP A 43 -20.46 8.72 -4.68
N PRO A 44 -20.33 10.05 -4.77
CA PRO A 44 -19.51 10.66 -5.80
C PRO A 44 -18.10 10.08 -5.76
N THR A 45 -17.52 9.83 -6.92
CA THR A 45 -16.22 9.18 -7.05
C THR A 45 -15.26 10.04 -7.86
N VAL A 46 -13.97 9.87 -7.61
CA VAL A 46 -12.92 10.41 -8.47
C VAL A 46 -13.11 9.91 -9.92
N GLU A 47 -12.73 10.72 -10.90
CA GLU A 47 -12.64 10.31 -12.29
C GLU A 47 -11.56 9.22 -12.48
N MET A 48 -11.54 8.59 -13.67
CA MET A 48 -10.53 7.56 -13.97
C MET A 48 -9.11 8.11 -13.79
N LEU A 49 -8.38 7.50 -12.86
CA LEU A 49 -7.00 7.86 -12.54
C LEU A 49 -6.02 7.15 -13.48
N SER A 50 -4.81 7.70 -13.62
CA SER A 50 -3.66 6.95 -14.09
C SER A 50 -3.15 5.99 -13.01
N ALA A 51 -2.56 4.86 -13.43
CA ALA A 51 -1.91 3.95 -12.50
C ALA A 51 -0.82 4.68 -11.70
N PRO A 52 -0.61 4.33 -10.42
CA PRO A 52 0.53 4.84 -9.67
C PRO A 52 1.85 4.50 -10.38
N ASP A 53 2.72 5.50 -10.55
CA ASP A 53 4.01 5.38 -11.25
C ASP A 53 5.12 5.07 -10.24
N GLY A 54 5.32 3.80 -9.96
CA GLY A 54 6.33 3.32 -9.00
C GLY A 54 5.76 3.17 -7.58
N LEU A 55 6.66 3.01 -6.64
CA LEU A 55 6.36 2.80 -5.23
C LEU A 55 7.15 3.80 -4.39
N ARG A 56 6.65 4.10 -3.20
CA ARG A 56 7.41 4.81 -2.18
C ARG A 56 8.66 4.01 -1.82
N PRO A 57 9.76 4.66 -1.39
CA PRO A 57 10.96 3.93 -0.99
C PRO A 57 10.62 2.93 0.11
N CYS A 58 10.81 1.64 -0.16
CA CYS A 58 10.63 0.59 0.83
C CYS A 58 11.64 0.77 1.96
N CYS A 59 11.17 0.66 3.20
CA CYS A 59 11.99 0.75 4.38
C CYS A 59 12.61 -0.62 4.68
N ALA A 60 13.93 -0.76 4.64
CA ALA A 60 14.56 -1.96 5.15
C ALA A 60 14.30 -2.08 6.66
N PHE A 61 13.97 -3.30 7.13
CA PHE A 61 13.67 -3.58 8.53
C PHE A 61 14.86 -3.28 9.44
N GLY A 62 14.67 -2.40 10.42
CA GLY A 62 15.71 -1.93 11.32
C GLY A 62 15.69 -0.41 11.49
N TYR A 63 16.67 0.13 12.21
CA TYR A 63 16.84 1.57 12.36
C TYR A 63 18.33 1.96 12.42
N ASN A 64 18.64 3.23 12.16
CA ASN A 64 20.03 3.73 12.03
C ASN A 64 20.86 2.88 11.05
N LEU A 65 20.22 2.47 9.94
CA LEU A 65 20.83 1.56 8.99
C LEU A 65 22.00 2.22 8.25
N LYS A 66 23.13 1.52 8.19
CA LYS A 66 24.27 1.90 7.37
C LYS A 66 23.91 1.69 5.90
N ALA A 67 24.33 2.60 5.02
CA ALA A 67 24.14 2.46 3.59
C ALA A 67 25.46 2.18 2.87
N GLN A 68 25.40 1.36 1.83
CA GLN A 68 26.49 1.11 0.88
C GLN A 68 26.00 1.45 -0.53
N ALA A 69 26.89 2.03 -1.33
CA ALA A 69 26.69 2.21 -2.76
C ALA A 69 27.77 1.42 -3.51
N LEU A 70 27.35 0.45 -4.34
CA LEU A 70 28.27 -0.45 -5.06
C LEU A 70 29.27 -1.16 -4.14
N GLY A 71 28.87 -1.55 -2.94
CA GLY A 71 29.69 -2.21 -1.95
C GLY A 71 30.66 -1.27 -1.18
N ILE A 72 30.56 0.04 -1.40
CA ILE A 72 31.36 1.06 -0.69
C ILE A 72 30.49 1.71 0.38
N PRO A 73 30.89 1.69 1.68
CA PRO A 73 30.15 2.38 2.71
C PRO A 73 30.01 3.88 2.41
N VAL A 74 28.78 4.41 2.55
CA VAL A 74 28.52 5.85 2.46
C VAL A 74 28.77 6.44 3.86
N PRO A 75 29.88 7.15 4.08
CA PRO A 75 30.23 7.65 5.41
C PRO A 75 29.19 8.66 5.90
N LEU A 76 28.86 8.60 7.20
CA LEU A 76 27.98 9.54 7.90
C LEU A 76 26.50 9.52 7.45
N TYR A 77 26.10 8.59 6.58
CA TYR A 77 24.71 8.43 6.20
C TYR A 77 24.08 7.27 6.96
N GLN A 78 23.08 7.58 7.74
CA GLN A 78 22.24 6.59 8.44
C GLN A 78 20.78 6.83 8.07
N LEU A 79 20.11 5.77 7.62
CA LEU A 79 18.69 5.80 7.35
C LEU A 79 17.93 5.75 8.69
N ASN A 80 17.21 6.82 9.01
CA ASN A 80 16.29 6.84 10.14
C ASN A 80 14.91 6.39 9.65
N ASN A 81 14.64 5.10 9.77
CA ASN A 81 13.39 4.50 9.31
C ASN A 81 12.26 4.54 10.35
N VAL A 82 12.47 5.10 11.54
CA VAL A 82 11.45 5.07 12.61
C VAL A 82 10.63 6.35 12.59
N VAL A 83 9.32 6.17 12.49
CA VAL A 83 8.31 7.25 12.52
C VAL A 83 7.38 7.11 13.72
N GLU A 84 6.58 8.15 13.98
CA GLU A 84 5.52 8.16 15.00
C GLU A 84 4.15 8.34 14.34
N ALA A 85 3.12 7.75 14.93
CA ALA A 85 1.77 7.74 14.35
C ALA A 85 1.23 9.16 14.06
N ASP A 86 1.56 10.15 14.90
CA ASP A 86 1.11 11.54 14.73
C ASP A 86 2.08 12.38 13.88
N GLY A 87 3.21 11.80 13.42
CA GLY A 87 4.26 12.47 12.68
C GLY A 87 4.38 12.05 11.21
N LEU A 88 3.34 11.44 10.62
CA LEU A 88 3.41 10.85 9.28
C LEU A 88 3.32 11.90 8.14
N GLY A 89 3.04 13.16 8.46
CA GLY A 89 2.92 14.23 7.46
C GLY A 89 1.67 14.11 6.58
N GLU A 90 1.73 14.72 5.43
CA GLU A 90 0.64 14.70 4.45
C GLU A 90 0.64 13.38 3.66
N HIS A 91 -0.50 13.04 3.07
CA HIS A 91 -0.60 11.93 2.11
C HIS A 91 -0.85 12.51 0.72
N HIS A 92 -0.11 12.02 -0.26
CA HIS A 92 -0.24 12.43 -1.66
C HIS A 92 -0.41 11.19 -2.55
N TYR A 93 -1.56 11.10 -3.21
CA TYR A 93 -1.79 10.03 -4.18
C TYR A 93 -0.67 9.99 -5.22
N ASN A 94 -0.07 8.81 -5.43
CA ASN A 94 0.99 8.58 -6.41
C ASN A 94 2.28 9.41 -6.19
N ASP A 95 2.64 9.73 -4.95
CA ASP A 95 3.90 10.42 -4.63
C ASP A 95 5.08 9.44 -4.54
N SER A 96 5.39 8.74 -5.62
CA SER A 96 6.35 7.64 -5.60
C SER A 96 7.78 8.05 -5.98
N LEU A 97 7.99 8.75 -7.09
CA LEU A 97 9.34 9.00 -7.62
C LEU A 97 9.95 10.34 -7.16
N LEU A 98 9.16 11.42 -7.16
CA LEU A 98 9.63 12.72 -6.67
C LEU A 98 9.68 12.75 -5.15
N GLY A 99 8.74 12.07 -4.48
CA GLY A 99 8.71 11.90 -3.04
C GLY A 99 9.93 11.13 -2.53
N ALA A 100 10.38 10.09 -3.23
CA ALA A 100 11.58 9.34 -2.89
C ALA A 100 12.83 10.24 -2.82
N VAL A 101 13.03 11.10 -3.81
CA VAL A 101 14.16 12.05 -3.83
C VAL A 101 13.99 13.12 -2.77
N ALA A 102 12.78 13.62 -2.57
CA ALA A 102 12.46 14.62 -1.55
C ALA A 102 12.62 14.06 -0.13
N ASN A 103 12.19 12.81 0.12
CA ASN A 103 12.44 12.09 1.38
C ASN A 103 13.94 11.89 1.64
N LEU A 104 14.71 11.48 0.65
CA LEU A 104 16.16 11.34 0.76
C LEU A 104 16.84 12.68 1.12
N MET A 105 16.26 13.79 0.65
CA MET A 105 16.76 15.14 0.96
C MET A 105 16.13 15.75 2.22
N GLY A 106 15.21 15.05 2.89
CA GLY A 106 14.52 15.54 4.10
C GLY A 106 13.55 16.70 3.86
N ILE A 107 13.05 16.87 2.64
CA ILE A 107 12.14 17.96 2.23
C ILE A 107 10.75 17.44 1.81
N SER A 108 10.49 16.15 1.94
CA SER A 108 9.16 15.58 1.68
C SER A 108 8.16 15.98 2.75
N SER A 109 6.91 16.24 2.35
CA SER A 109 5.79 16.40 3.28
C SER A 109 5.23 15.09 3.81
N GLU A 110 5.47 13.96 3.11
CA GLU A 110 5.22 12.61 3.62
C GLU A 110 6.39 12.14 4.49
N GLN A 111 6.07 11.40 5.55
CA GLN A 111 7.04 10.70 6.37
C GLN A 111 6.72 9.21 6.31
N ASP A 112 7.56 8.46 5.58
CA ASP A 112 7.48 7.02 5.49
C ASP A 112 8.52 6.39 6.42
N GLY A 113 8.20 5.22 6.93
CA GLY A 113 9.06 4.51 7.87
C GLY A 113 8.29 3.42 8.60
N LEU A 114 8.96 2.86 9.58
CA LEU A 114 8.48 1.76 10.41
C LEU A 114 8.10 2.25 11.79
N LEU A 115 6.99 1.76 12.31
CA LEU A 115 6.64 1.91 13.71
C LEU A 115 6.10 0.59 14.27
N TYR A 116 6.23 0.43 15.60
CA TYR A 116 5.68 -0.73 16.28
C TYR A 116 4.32 -0.43 16.88
N THR A 117 3.43 -1.42 16.78
CA THR A 117 2.07 -1.38 17.39
C THR A 117 1.81 -2.65 18.18
N ALA A 118 1.15 -2.53 19.33
CA ALA A 118 0.91 -3.65 20.24
C ALA A 118 0.04 -4.78 19.64
N HIS A 119 -0.85 -4.45 18.70
CA HIS A 119 -1.79 -5.40 18.11
C HIS A 119 -1.52 -5.71 16.64
N GLY A 120 -0.76 -4.86 15.93
CA GLY A 120 -0.43 -4.99 14.52
C GLY A 120 1.04 -5.34 14.25
N GLY A 121 1.86 -5.46 15.31
CA GLY A 121 3.31 -5.63 15.14
C GLY A 121 3.97 -4.41 14.50
N PHE A 122 5.03 -4.61 13.75
CA PHE A 122 5.62 -3.54 12.94
C PHE A 122 4.72 -3.22 11.74
N ILE A 123 4.64 -1.94 11.40
CA ILE A 123 3.90 -1.41 10.25
C ILE A 123 4.86 -0.59 9.40
N ASP A 124 4.92 -0.86 8.11
CA ASP A 124 5.57 -0.02 7.10
C ASP A 124 4.56 0.94 6.49
N ILE A 125 4.80 2.24 6.67
CA ILE A 125 3.87 3.30 6.23
C ILE A 125 3.87 3.43 4.70
N ALA A 126 5.00 3.20 4.03
CA ALA A 126 5.08 3.22 2.57
C ALA A 126 4.15 2.16 1.96
N HIS A 127 4.21 0.92 2.46
CA HIS A 127 3.37 -0.18 2.02
C HIS A 127 1.88 0.07 2.25
N VAL A 128 1.51 0.69 3.40
CA VAL A 128 0.12 1.10 3.67
C VAL A 128 -0.36 2.09 2.61
N ARG A 129 0.43 3.13 2.34
CA ARG A 129 0.08 4.20 1.39
C ARG A 129 0.01 3.69 -0.04
N ASP A 130 1.00 2.91 -0.50
CA ASP A 130 1.06 2.40 -1.86
C ASP A 130 -0.13 1.48 -2.18
N THR A 131 -0.49 0.60 -1.24
CA THR A 131 -1.65 -0.27 -1.46
C THR A 131 -2.98 0.48 -1.34
N ALA A 132 -3.05 1.54 -0.54
CA ALA A 132 -4.21 2.42 -0.50
C ALA A 132 -4.39 3.17 -1.83
N ASP A 133 -3.31 3.71 -2.40
CA ASP A 133 -3.32 4.39 -3.70
C ASP A 133 -3.71 3.44 -4.84
N MET A 134 -3.14 2.23 -4.84
CA MET A 134 -3.51 1.20 -5.81
C MET A 134 -4.98 0.81 -5.69
N THR A 135 -5.53 0.75 -4.48
CA THR A 135 -6.96 0.46 -4.25
C THR A 135 -7.85 1.56 -4.82
N LEU A 136 -7.52 2.83 -4.61
CA LEU A 136 -8.27 3.96 -5.18
C LEU A 136 -8.18 3.97 -6.70
N PHE A 137 -6.98 3.76 -7.26
CA PHE A 137 -6.79 3.65 -8.70
C PHE A 137 -7.69 2.56 -9.30
N LEU A 138 -7.61 1.34 -8.76
CA LEU A 138 -8.41 0.22 -9.26
C LEU A 138 -9.91 0.47 -9.11
N PHE A 139 -10.34 1.10 -8.02
CA PHE A 139 -11.72 1.50 -7.85
C PHE A 139 -12.17 2.48 -8.95
N SER A 140 -11.34 3.45 -9.30
CA SER A 140 -11.65 4.40 -10.38
C SER A 140 -11.82 3.72 -11.76
N GLN A 141 -11.15 2.58 -11.99
CA GLN A 141 -11.24 1.79 -13.21
C GLN A 141 -12.42 0.81 -13.20
N ILE A 142 -12.65 0.18 -12.05
CA ILE A 142 -13.62 -0.93 -11.91
C ILE A 142 -15.05 -0.41 -11.77
N TRP A 143 -15.27 0.61 -10.92
CA TRP A 143 -16.62 1.09 -10.62
C TRP A 143 -17.43 1.51 -11.85
N PRO A 144 -16.90 2.32 -12.80
CA PRO A 144 -17.67 2.75 -13.98
C PRO A 144 -18.01 1.62 -14.94
N ARG A 145 -17.30 0.49 -14.86
CA ARG A 145 -17.41 -0.65 -15.80
C ARG A 145 -17.70 -1.97 -15.09
N LEU A 146 -18.19 -1.91 -13.85
CA LEU A 146 -18.45 -3.12 -13.06
C LEU A 146 -19.37 -4.10 -13.83
N GLY A 147 -18.94 -5.35 -13.95
CA GLY A 147 -19.63 -6.39 -14.70
C GLY A 147 -19.29 -6.46 -16.19
N GLN A 148 -18.45 -5.55 -16.70
CA GLN A 148 -17.91 -5.63 -18.07
C GLN A 148 -16.56 -6.33 -18.06
N GLU A 149 -16.30 -7.07 -19.13
CA GLU A 149 -14.95 -7.61 -19.35
C GLU A 149 -13.99 -6.47 -19.67
N GLN A 150 -12.85 -6.42 -18.97
CA GLN A 150 -11.79 -5.45 -19.23
C GLN A 150 -10.44 -5.94 -18.73
N THR A 151 -9.38 -5.45 -19.36
CA THR A 151 -8.00 -5.66 -18.91
C THR A 151 -7.40 -4.32 -18.47
N ILE A 152 -6.92 -4.24 -17.24
CA ILE A 152 -6.17 -3.10 -16.72
C ILE A 152 -4.69 -3.49 -16.75
N VAL A 153 -3.89 -2.75 -17.52
CA VAL A 153 -2.46 -3.00 -17.67
C VAL A 153 -1.69 -2.12 -16.69
N LEU A 154 -0.82 -2.73 -15.90
CA LEU A 154 0.09 -2.06 -14.97
C LEU A 154 1.53 -2.05 -15.52
N SER A 155 2.40 -1.25 -14.92
CA SER A 155 3.84 -1.24 -15.21
C SER A 155 4.44 -2.64 -14.99
N GLU A 156 5.50 -2.96 -15.76
CA GLU A 156 6.20 -4.25 -15.62
C GLU A 156 7.01 -4.33 -14.33
N GLU A 157 6.84 -5.41 -13.59
CA GLU A 157 7.71 -5.83 -12.48
C GLU A 157 8.10 -7.29 -12.70
N LEU A 158 9.25 -7.53 -13.31
CA LEU A 158 9.70 -8.82 -13.87
C LEU A 158 8.71 -9.41 -14.90
N ALA A 159 7.43 -9.44 -14.55
CA ALA A 159 6.31 -9.86 -15.39
C ALA A 159 5.50 -8.65 -15.89
N GLN A 160 4.87 -8.80 -17.04
CA GLN A 160 3.81 -7.87 -17.45
C GLN A 160 2.59 -8.12 -16.58
N ARG A 161 2.11 -7.09 -15.89
CA ARG A 161 1.03 -7.20 -14.91
C ARG A 161 -0.30 -6.77 -15.53
N HIS A 162 -1.22 -7.72 -15.70
CA HIS A 162 -2.55 -7.48 -16.23
C HIS A 162 -3.60 -7.88 -15.19
N ILE A 163 -4.50 -6.98 -14.83
CA ILE A 163 -5.70 -7.32 -14.05
C ILE A 163 -6.81 -7.58 -15.07
N GLN A 164 -7.19 -8.83 -15.20
CA GLN A 164 -8.28 -9.27 -16.05
C GLN A 164 -9.55 -9.34 -15.23
N LEU A 165 -10.54 -8.51 -15.59
CA LEU A 165 -11.90 -8.56 -15.01
C LEU A 165 -12.82 -9.32 -15.96
N PHE A 166 -13.70 -10.12 -15.39
CA PHE A 166 -14.63 -10.97 -16.14
C PHE A 166 -15.99 -10.31 -16.26
N ALA A 167 -16.72 -10.64 -17.33
CA ALA A 167 -18.10 -10.19 -17.49
C ALA A 167 -19.04 -10.93 -16.53
N PHE A 168 -19.91 -10.19 -15.84
CA PHE A 168 -20.95 -10.75 -14.98
C PHE A 168 -22.12 -9.77 -14.86
N THR A 169 -23.25 -10.23 -14.32
CA THR A 169 -24.40 -9.36 -14.04
C THR A 169 -24.28 -8.81 -12.62
N PRO A 170 -23.98 -7.50 -12.43
CA PRO A 170 -23.84 -6.91 -11.10
C PRO A 170 -25.15 -6.89 -10.31
N PRO A 171 -25.11 -6.71 -8.97
CA PRO A 171 -26.30 -6.50 -8.15
C PRO A 171 -27.17 -5.36 -8.69
N GLN A 172 -28.51 -5.45 -8.51
CA GLN A 172 -29.42 -4.40 -8.91
C GLN A 172 -29.36 -3.16 -8.01
N ASN A 173 -29.10 -3.38 -6.72
CA ASN A 173 -28.95 -2.31 -5.74
C ASN A 173 -27.63 -1.57 -5.96
N GLU A 174 -27.70 -0.24 -6.08
CA GLU A 174 -26.53 0.60 -6.38
C GLU A 174 -25.51 0.61 -5.23
N ALA A 175 -25.95 0.61 -3.98
CA ALA A 175 -25.06 0.54 -2.82
C ALA A 175 -24.33 -0.82 -2.74
N GLU A 176 -25.02 -1.91 -3.09
CA GLU A 176 -24.37 -3.23 -3.19
C GLU A 176 -23.33 -3.28 -4.30
N ARG A 177 -23.65 -2.71 -5.48
CA ARG A 177 -22.69 -2.60 -6.59
C ARG A 177 -21.45 -1.79 -6.21
N PHE A 178 -21.68 -0.65 -5.54
CA PHE A 178 -20.61 0.23 -5.07
C PHE A 178 -19.71 -0.50 -4.07
N THR A 179 -20.31 -1.21 -3.12
CA THR A 179 -19.59 -2.03 -2.14
C THR A 179 -18.79 -3.14 -2.82
N LEU A 180 -19.40 -3.84 -3.80
CA LEU A 180 -18.73 -4.89 -4.56
C LEU A 180 -17.51 -4.37 -5.31
N ALA A 181 -17.62 -3.20 -5.95
CA ALA A 181 -16.51 -2.57 -6.65
C ALA A 181 -15.37 -2.20 -5.69
N ALA A 182 -15.67 -1.65 -4.51
CA ALA A 182 -14.67 -1.31 -3.51
C ALA A 182 -13.93 -2.56 -2.98
N TYR A 183 -14.66 -3.64 -2.71
CA TYR A 183 -14.08 -4.90 -2.25
C TYR A 183 -13.21 -5.55 -3.33
N LEU A 184 -13.70 -5.60 -4.57
CA LEU A 184 -12.91 -6.15 -5.69
C LEU A 184 -11.63 -5.35 -5.92
N SER A 185 -11.69 -4.02 -5.80
CA SER A 185 -10.52 -3.15 -5.94
C SER A 185 -9.47 -3.41 -4.87
N SER A 186 -9.87 -3.51 -3.60
CA SER A 186 -8.96 -3.82 -2.50
C SER A 186 -8.36 -5.22 -2.60
N TYR A 187 -9.17 -6.20 -3.05
CA TYR A 187 -8.72 -7.57 -3.28
C TYR A 187 -7.63 -7.65 -4.37
N MET A 188 -7.83 -6.93 -5.48
CA MET A 188 -6.83 -6.88 -6.56
C MET A 188 -5.58 -6.08 -6.16
N ALA A 189 -5.73 -4.97 -5.43
CA ALA A 189 -4.61 -4.17 -4.96
C ALA A 189 -3.67 -4.97 -4.05
N PHE A 190 -4.22 -5.78 -3.15
CA PHE A 190 -3.42 -6.66 -2.31
C PHE A 190 -2.65 -7.71 -3.12
N GLN A 191 -3.24 -8.29 -4.18
CA GLN A 191 -2.54 -9.22 -5.05
C GLN A 191 -1.36 -8.56 -5.78
N VAL A 192 -1.53 -7.30 -6.21
CA VAL A 192 -0.44 -6.53 -6.82
C VAL A 192 0.69 -6.31 -5.82
N ALA A 193 0.39 -5.97 -4.57
CA ALA A 193 1.39 -5.83 -3.51
C ALA A 193 2.08 -7.17 -3.17
N ALA A 194 1.33 -8.26 -3.09
CA ALA A 194 1.92 -9.58 -2.84
C ALA A 194 2.82 -10.05 -3.99
N TRP A 195 2.51 -9.66 -5.24
CA TRP A 195 3.42 -9.89 -6.36
C TRP A 195 4.71 -9.10 -6.22
N HIS A 196 4.65 -7.88 -5.74
CA HIS A 196 5.84 -7.04 -5.55
C HIS A 196 6.88 -7.70 -4.64
N GLU A 197 6.47 -8.31 -3.53
CA GLU A 197 7.35 -9.08 -2.64
C GLU A 197 8.05 -10.24 -3.37
N ILE A 198 7.30 -10.94 -4.21
CA ILE A 198 7.85 -12.01 -5.05
C ILE A 198 8.84 -11.43 -6.06
N ALA A 199 8.47 -10.38 -6.76
CA ALA A 199 9.30 -9.75 -7.77
C ALA A 199 10.63 -9.24 -7.18
N GLN A 200 10.60 -8.57 -6.04
CA GLN A 200 11.79 -8.10 -5.33
C GLN A 200 12.74 -9.26 -4.97
N TRP A 201 12.18 -10.35 -4.45
CA TRP A 201 13.00 -11.51 -4.11
C TRP A 201 13.67 -12.14 -5.34
N TYR A 202 12.97 -12.17 -6.48
CA TYR A 202 13.48 -12.67 -7.76
C TYR A 202 14.29 -11.65 -8.57
N GLY A 203 14.66 -10.50 -7.98
CA GLY A 203 15.62 -9.55 -8.53
C GLY A 203 15.00 -8.37 -9.27
N PHE A 204 13.76 -8.01 -8.97
CA PHE A 204 13.22 -6.72 -9.40
C PHE A 204 13.94 -5.58 -8.67
N GLU A 205 14.21 -4.52 -9.42
CA GLU A 205 14.82 -3.28 -8.93
C GLU A 205 14.04 -2.10 -9.52
N SER A 206 13.36 -1.33 -8.69
CA SER A 206 12.70 -0.09 -9.13
C SER A 206 13.73 0.97 -9.51
N VAL A 207 14.88 0.96 -8.83
CA VAL A 207 16.06 1.77 -9.18
C VAL A 207 17.17 0.84 -9.68
N PRO A 208 17.55 0.90 -10.97
CA PRO A 208 18.58 0.02 -11.53
C PRO A 208 19.89 0.05 -10.74
N GLY A 209 20.39 -1.11 -10.33
CA GLY A 209 21.63 -1.27 -9.57
C GLY A 209 21.45 -1.13 -8.05
N PHE A 210 20.22 -0.93 -7.56
CA PHE A 210 19.91 -0.97 -6.14
C PHE A 210 19.00 -2.17 -5.84
N SER A 211 19.60 -3.23 -5.28
CA SER A 211 18.87 -4.47 -5.00
C SER A 211 17.81 -4.26 -3.91
N GLU A 212 16.55 -4.56 -4.25
CA GLU A 212 15.43 -4.57 -3.31
C GLU A 212 15.21 -5.94 -2.64
N GLY A 213 16.02 -6.93 -2.97
CA GLY A 213 15.99 -8.23 -2.32
C GLY A 213 16.22 -8.21 -0.80
N ILE A 214 16.70 -7.09 -0.27
CA ILE A 214 16.85 -6.85 1.17
C ILE A 214 15.48 -6.80 1.86
N SER A 215 14.49 -6.11 1.28
CA SER A 215 13.15 -5.91 1.86
C SER A 215 12.15 -6.99 1.48
N ALA A 216 12.41 -7.78 0.43
CA ALA A 216 11.48 -8.80 -0.03
C ALA A 216 11.00 -9.74 1.09
N PHE A 217 9.68 -9.88 1.25
CA PHE A 217 9.04 -10.65 2.32
C PHE A 217 9.42 -10.19 3.74
N SER A 218 9.71 -8.92 3.95
CA SER A 218 9.93 -8.39 5.29
C SER A 218 8.74 -8.72 6.21
N PRO A 219 8.95 -8.94 7.52
CA PRO A 219 7.91 -9.50 8.38
C PRO A 219 6.65 -8.64 8.51
N GLU A 220 6.74 -7.34 8.22
CA GLU A 220 5.66 -6.35 8.33
C GLU A 220 4.93 -6.07 7.01
N ASP A 221 5.56 -6.28 5.85
CA ASP A 221 5.14 -5.73 4.56
C ASP A 221 3.72 -6.13 4.16
N LEU A 222 3.44 -7.42 4.05
CA LEU A 222 2.13 -7.87 3.59
C LEU A 222 0.98 -7.61 4.60
N TYR A 223 1.30 -7.46 5.90
CA TYR A 223 0.30 -6.99 6.86
C TYR A 223 0.03 -5.49 6.67
N SER A 224 1.06 -4.70 6.40
CA SER A 224 0.95 -3.27 6.10
C SER A 224 0.21 -3.02 4.79
N ASN A 225 0.50 -3.80 3.75
CA ASN A 225 -0.25 -3.76 2.49
C ASN A 225 -1.74 -4.06 2.69
N LEU A 226 -2.06 -5.09 3.50
CA LEU A 226 -3.43 -5.44 3.81
C LEU A 226 -4.15 -4.34 4.59
N LEU A 227 -3.45 -3.68 5.52
CA LEU A 227 -3.95 -2.51 6.24
C LEU A 227 -4.30 -1.39 5.25
N GLY A 228 -3.40 -1.05 4.31
CA GLY A 228 -3.61 -0.03 3.29
C GLY A 228 -4.84 -0.30 2.41
N ALA A 229 -4.97 -1.54 1.91
CA ALA A 229 -6.14 -1.96 1.14
C ALA A 229 -7.46 -1.79 1.91
N ARG A 230 -7.47 -2.15 3.21
CA ARG A 230 -8.65 -1.99 4.07
C ARG A 230 -8.98 -0.53 4.35
N LEU A 231 -7.99 0.30 4.63
CA LEU A 231 -8.22 1.74 4.90
C LEU A 231 -8.80 2.43 3.66
N ALA A 232 -8.24 2.19 2.47
CA ALA A 232 -8.76 2.76 1.25
C ALA A 232 -10.18 2.27 0.94
N ALA A 233 -10.46 0.96 1.07
CA ALA A 233 -11.81 0.44 0.91
C ALA A 233 -12.78 1.08 1.90
N SER A 234 -12.39 1.27 3.15
CA SER A 234 -13.19 1.94 4.18
C SER A 234 -13.50 3.39 3.80
N LEU A 235 -12.51 4.15 3.30
CA LEU A 235 -12.70 5.52 2.83
C LEU A 235 -13.66 5.59 1.64
N ILE A 236 -13.51 4.69 0.66
CA ILE A 236 -14.41 4.61 -0.49
C ILE A 236 -15.85 4.36 -0.01
N LEU A 237 -16.06 3.36 0.85
CA LEU A 237 -17.37 2.98 1.35
C LEU A 237 -18.04 4.08 2.20
N GLN A 238 -17.26 4.95 2.83
CA GLN A 238 -17.72 6.10 3.60
C GLN A 238 -17.89 7.37 2.75
N GLY A 239 -17.57 7.34 1.46
CA GLY A 239 -17.74 8.46 0.52
C GLY A 239 -16.59 9.47 0.53
N HIS A 240 -15.40 9.06 0.95
CA HIS A 240 -14.19 9.89 1.01
C HIS A 240 -13.30 9.77 -0.25
N SER A 241 -13.86 9.37 -1.38
CA SER A 241 -13.15 9.18 -2.65
C SER A 241 -13.73 10.02 -3.81
N SER A 242 -14.35 11.18 -3.51
CA SER A 242 -14.95 12.02 -4.56
C SER A 242 -13.91 12.80 -5.38
N SER A 243 -12.73 12.97 -4.86
CA SER A 243 -11.56 13.55 -5.54
C SER A 243 -10.27 13.02 -4.90
N VAL A 244 -9.15 13.14 -5.61
CA VAL A 244 -7.81 12.82 -5.09
C VAL A 244 -7.50 13.65 -3.85
N GLU A 245 -7.80 14.94 -3.86
CA GLU A 245 -7.60 15.83 -2.71
C GLU A 245 -8.36 15.35 -1.47
N GLN A 246 -9.65 14.99 -1.64
CA GLN A 246 -10.44 14.47 -0.52
C GLN A 246 -9.87 13.13 -0.01
N PHE A 247 -9.45 12.25 -0.90
CA PHE A 247 -8.82 10.99 -0.51
C PHE A 247 -7.54 11.23 0.28
N ASN A 248 -6.65 12.11 -0.20
CA ASN A 248 -5.40 12.46 0.47
C ASN A 248 -5.65 12.98 1.90
N LEU A 249 -6.53 13.97 2.05
CA LEU A 249 -6.91 14.51 3.36
C LEU A 249 -7.52 13.45 4.28
N SER A 250 -8.28 12.51 3.70
CA SER A 250 -8.91 11.44 4.46
C SER A 250 -7.91 10.36 4.86
N MET A 251 -6.94 10.02 4.00
CA MET A 251 -5.83 9.13 4.36
C MET A 251 -4.96 9.73 5.46
N GLN A 252 -4.65 11.03 5.38
CA GLN A 252 -3.91 11.75 6.42
C GLN A 252 -4.62 11.70 7.79
N ALA A 253 -5.95 11.61 7.81
CA ALA A 253 -6.72 11.52 9.05
C ALA A 253 -6.92 10.08 9.53
N ILE A 254 -7.21 9.12 8.62
CA ILE A 254 -7.56 7.75 9.00
C ILE A 254 -6.33 6.93 9.41
N LEU A 255 -5.16 7.16 8.79
CA LEU A 255 -3.97 6.36 9.03
C LEU A 255 -3.45 6.50 10.48
N PRO A 256 -3.22 7.70 11.02
CA PRO A 256 -2.88 7.84 12.44
C PRO A 256 -3.93 7.23 13.38
N ALA A 257 -5.21 7.43 13.09
CA ALA A 257 -6.30 6.85 13.89
C ALA A 257 -6.28 5.31 13.89
N ALA A 258 -5.98 4.69 12.75
CA ALA A 258 -5.82 3.24 12.63
C ALA A 258 -4.60 2.73 13.43
N LEU A 259 -3.49 3.44 13.35
CA LEU A 259 -2.28 3.10 14.10
C LEU A 259 -2.49 3.20 15.61
N HIS A 260 -3.18 4.23 16.08
CA HIS A 260 -3.57 4.33 17.50
C HIS A 260 -4.51 3.19 17.91
N GLN A 261 -5.46 2.80 17.05
CA GLN A 261 -6.33 1.64 17.32
C GLN A 261 -5.53 0.32 17.37
N LEU A 262 -4.44 0.20 16.58
CA LEU A 262 -3.50 -0.91 16.65
C LEU A 262 -2.58 -0.84 17.88
N GLY A 263 -2.63 0.24 18.65
CA GLY A 263 -1.78 0.43 19.83
C GLY A 263 -0.37 0.89 19.45
N ALA A 264 -0.25 1.88 18.56
CA ALA A 264 1.03 2.50 18.21
C ALA A 264 1.79 2.97 19.44
N VAL A 265 3.09 2.70 19.48
CA VAL A 265 3.98 3.10 20.55
C VAL A 265 4.89 4.25 20.11
N SER A 266 5.65 4.84 21.04
CA SER A 266 6.58 5.91 20.73
C SER A 266 7.74 5.43 19.82
N ALA A 267 8.41 6.35 19.14
CA ALA A 267 9.62 6.04 18.37
C ALA A 267 10.73 5.42 19.25
N LYS A 268 10.80 5.81 20.53
CA LYS A 268 11.73 5.20 21.50
C LYS A 268 11.40 3.73 21.73
N ASP A 269 10.11 3.42 21.94
CA ASP A 269 9.69 2.04 22.20
C ASP A 269 9.76 1.19 20.92
N THR A 270 9.51 1.78 19.76
CA THR A 270 9.76 1.13 18.46
C THR A 270 11.22 0.71 18.30
N ARG A 271 12.16 1.62 18.61
CA ARG A 271 13.60 1.29 18.58
C ARG A 271 13.96 0.20 19.58
N PHE A 272 13.38 0.24 20.78
CA PHE A 272 13.57 -0.82 21.76
C PHE A 272 13.13 -2.19 21.23
N GLN A 273 12.01 -2.26 20.49
CA GLN A 273 11.57 -3.51 19.85
C GLN A 273 12.58 -3.98 18.79
N PHE A 274 13.14 -3.08 17.99
CA PHE A 274 14.21 -3.44 17.06
C PHE A 274 15.45 -3.99 17.78
N ASP A 275 15.88 -3.36 18.88
CA ASP A 275 17.03 -3.81 19.67
C ASP A 275 16.82 -5.21 20.25
N MET A 276 15.58 -5.52 20.70
CA MET A 276 15.24 -6.86 21.20
C MET A 276 15.25 -7.94 20.11
N LEU A 277 15.13 -7.54 18.85
CA LEU A 277 15.08 -8.44 17.69
C LEU A 277 16.40 -8.50 16.91
N ASP A 278 17.40 -7.68 17.28
CA ASP A 278 18.71 -7.68 16.63
C ASP A 278 19.39 -9.05 16.78
N GLY A 279 20.02 -9.52 15.71
CA GLY A 279 20.60 -10.86 15.61
C GLY A 279 19.58 -11.98 15.35
N ASN A 280 18.25 -11.70 15.43
CA ASN A 280 17.18 -12.68 15.19
C ASN A 280 16.31 -12.33 13.97
N TRP A 281 15.85 -11.08 13.88
CA TRP A 281 14.99 -10.64 12.77
C TRP A 281 15.77 -9.80 11.77
N TRP A 282 16.78 -9.09 12.22
CA TRP A 282 17.67 -8.28 11.43
C TRP A 282 19.08 -8.29 12.05
N ASP A 283 20.07 -7.77 11.35
CA ASP A 283 21.46 -7.73 11.78
C ASP A 283 22.01 -6.29 11.65
N SER A 284 22.13 -5.59 12.76
CA SER A 284 22.60 -4.20 12.84
C SER A 284 24.06 -4.02 12.38
N HIS A 285 24.84 -5.11 12.24
CA HIS A 285 26.21 -5.07 11.73
C HIS A 285 26.26 -4.99 10.20
N ARG A 286 25.17 -5.33 9.52
CA ARG A 286 25.05 -5.31 8.06
C ARG A 286 24.60 -3.95 7.55
N ALA A 287 24.79 -3.73 6.27
CA ALA A 287 24.44 -2.47 5.61
C ALA A 287 23.43 -2.69 4.48
N VAL A 288 22.61 -1.69 4.19
CA VAL A 288 21.75 -1.66 3.01
C VAL A 288 22.64 -1.57 1.75
N PRO A 289 22.46 -2.40 0.72
CA PRO A 289 21.37 -3.34 0.46
C PRO A 289 21.72 -4.83 0.69
N GLU A 290 22.44 -5.18 1.71
CA GLU A 290 22.80 -6.58 1.97
C GLU A 290 21.54 -7.41 2.28
N LYS A 291 21.29 -8.45 1.48
CA LYS A 291 20.07 -9.27 1.55
C LYS A 291 19.74 -9.78 2.96
N PHE A 292 20.74 -10.25 3.69
CA PHE A 292 20.57 -10.82 5.04
C PHE A 292 20.79 -9.81 6.17
N LEU A 293 20.67 -8.51 5.87
CA LEU A 293 20.34 -7.54 6.90
C LEU A 293 18.98 -7.91 7.52
N VAL A 294 17.99 -8.33 6.71
CA VAL A 294 16.73 -8.90 7.19
C VAL A 294 16.86 -10.41 7.26
N LEU A 295 16.86 -10.95 8.47
CA LEU A 295 16.99 -12.38 8.77
C LEU A 295 15.65 -13.09 8.86
N LYS A 296 14.62 -12.41 9.37
CA LYS A 296 13.26 -12.93 9.49
C LYS A 296 12.42 -12.45 8.33
N ARG A 297 11.86 -13.40 7.57
CA ARG A 297 10.97 -13.10 6.45
C ARG A 297 9.64 -13.81 6.64
N ASN A 298 8.56 -13.23 6.11
CA ASN A 298 7.22 -13.80 6.14
C ASN A 298 6.75 -14.14 4.72
N TYR A 299 6.95 -15.39 4.33
CA TYR A 299 6.64 -15.90 2.98
C TYR A 299 5.16 -16.29 2.78
N LEU A 300 4.28 -15.97 3.71
CA LEU A 300 2.84 -16.14 3.51
C LEU A 300 2.34 -15.04 2.59
N THR A 301 1.55 -15.38 1.58
CA THR A 301 1.05 -14.43 0.56
C THR A 301 -0.47 -14.27 0.58
N ASP A 302 -1.15 -14.84 1.58
CA ASP A 302 -2.60 -14.78 1.72
C ASP A 302 -3.11 -13.40 2.19
N ASP A 303 -4.38 -13.12 1.95
CA ASP A 303 -5.11 -11.89 2.29
C ASP A 303 -5.91 -11.97 3.61
N ASP A 304 -5.58 -12.95 4.44
CA ASP A 304 -6.15 -13.16 5.78
C ASP A 304 -5.02 -13.38 6.79
N ARG A 305 -4.58 -12.30 7.45
CA ARG A 305 -3.29 -12.26 8.14
C ARG A 305 -3.39 -11.78 9.58
N ILE A 306 -2.52 -12.34 10.41
CA ILE A 306 -2.07 -11.73 11.66
C ILE A 306 -0.68 -11.11 11.43
N PRO A 307 -0.27 -10.10 12.20
CA PRO A 307 1.11 -9.61 12.16
C PRO A 307 2.09 -10.74 12.51
N THR A 308 3.32 -10.63 12.02
CA THR A 308 4.36 -11.60 12.38
C THR A 308 4.60 -11.56 13.88
N PRO A 309 4.39 -12.68 14.63
CA PRO A 309 4.47 -12.65 16.08
C PRO A 309 5.88 -12.36 16.58
N ILE A 310 6.02 -11.42 17.52
CA ILE A 310 7.27 -11.16 18.23
C ILE A 310 7.45 -12.20 19.33
N PRO A 311 8.65 -12.79 19.47
CA PRO A 311 8.93 -13.72 20.55
C PRO A 311 8.64 -13.08 21.93
N SER A 312 7.98 -13.80 22.79
CA SER A 312 7.65 -13.41 24.17
C SER A 312 6.54 -12.35 24.34
N GLU A 313 5.87 -11.94 23.28
CA GLU A 313 4.75 -11.03 23.37
C GLU A 313 3.43 -11.79 23.64
N SER A 314 2.68 -11.34 24.66
CA SER A 314 1.40 -11.94 25.07
C SER A 314 0.18 -11.14 24.58
N THR A 315 0.40 -10.04 23.89
CA THR A 315 -0.66 -9.16 23.41
C THR A 315 -1.44 -9.82 22.27
N ALA A 316 -2.76 -9.77 22.32
CA ALA A 316 -3.60 -10.33 21.28
C ALA A 316 -3.41 -9.55 19.97
N SER A 317 -2.91 -10.23 18.94
CA SER A 317 -2.73 -9.68 17.59
C SER A 317 -4.08 -9.45 16.90
N LEU A 318 -4.22 -8.32 16.21
CA LEU A 318 -5.38 -8.03 15.39
C LEU A 318 -5.25 -8.72 14.03
N ARG A 319 -6.21 -9.59 13.71
CA ARG A 319 -6.30 -10.25 12.41
C ARG A 319 -6.97 -9.33 11.40
N LEU A 320 -6.32 -9.07 10.28
CA LEU A 320 -6.88 -8.37 9.14
C LEU A 320 -7.22 -9.37 8.04
N ARG A 321 -8.29 -9.10 7.30
CA ARG A 321 -8.66 -9.84 6.10
C ARG A 321 -9.45 -8.96 5.14
N LEU A 322 -9.42 -9.29 3.86
CA LEU A 322 -10.32 -8.71 2.86
C LEU A 322 -11.58 -9.58 2.72
N PRO A 323 -12.71 -9.00 2.32
CA PRO A 323 -13.91 -9.77 2.01
C PRO A 323 -13.66 -10.66 0.79
N ALA A 324 -13.73 -11.98 0.98
CA ALA A 324 -13.63 -12.94 -0.12
C ALA A 324 -14.93 -13.06 -0.92
N GLU A 325 -16.05 -12.68 -0.30
CA GLU A 325 -17.39 -12.76 -0.87
C GLU A 325 -18.24 -11.54 -0.49
N TRP A 326 -19.09 -11.09 -1.41
CA TRP A 326 -20.09 -10.07 -1.17
C TRP A 326 -21.32 -10.27 -2.09
N ALA A 327 -22.52 -10.11 -1.53
CA ALA A 327 -23.80 -10.21 -2.26
C ALA A 327 -23.90 -11.47 -3.15
N GLY A 328 -23.31 -12.60 -2.71
CA GLY A 328 -23.28 -13.85 -3.46
C GLY A 328 -22.18 -13.97 -4.51
N PHE A 329 -21.30 -12.97 -4.63
CA PHE A 329 -20.17 -12.98 -5.56
C PHE A 329 -18.86 -13.29 -4.82
N GLN A 330 -18.12 -14.27 -5.31
CA GLN A 330 -16.74 -14.54 -4.87
C GLN A 330 -15.79 -13.62 -5.62
N MET A 331 -14.93 -12.86 -4.92
CA MET A 331 -14.00 -11.89 -5.55
C MET A 331 -13.09 -12.56 -6.60
N LYS A 332 -12.62 -13.78 -6.31
CA LYS A 332 -11.77 -14.59 -7.20
C LYS A 332 -12.44 -14.98 -8.52
N ASP A 333 -13.78 -14.94 -8.59
CA ASP A 333 -14.53 -15.31 -9.79
C ASP A 333 -14.88 -14.08 -10.65
N LEU A 334 -14.58 -12.86 -10.15
CA LEU A 334 -14.85 -11.59 -10.84
C LEU A 334 -13.65 -11.05 -11.60
N GLY A 335 -12.45 -11.52 -11.27
CA GLY A 335 -11.22 -11.13 -11.94
C GLY A 335 -9.99 -11.80 -11.34
N GLU A 336 -8.85 -11.65 -12.00
CA GLU A 336 -7.56 -12.18 -11.57
C GLU A 336 -6.41 -11.30 -12.01
N LEU A 337 -5.34 -11.26 -11.20
CA LEU A 337 -4.05 -10.71 -11.62
C LEU A 337 -3.33 -11.77 -12.45
N ARG A 338 -3.02 -11.44 -13.71
CA ARG A 338 -2.24 -12.25 -14.65
C ARG A 338 -0.84 -11.67 -14.80
N LEU A 339 0.13 -12.49 -14.61
CA LEU A 339 1.55 -12.14 -14.65
C LEU A 339 2.18 -12.88 -15.84
N LEU A 340 2.22 -12.19 -16.97
CA LEU A 340 2.72 -12.75 -18.23
C LEU A 340 4.25 -12.68 -18.26
N SER A 341 4.89 -13.58 -19.05
CA SER A 341 6.34 -13.60 -19.17
C SER A 341 6.89 -12.24 -19.60
N GLY A 342 7.65 -11.60 -18.71
CA GLY A 342 8.36 -10.35 -18.94
C GLY A 342 9.77 -10.56 -19.47
N ARG A 343 10.39 -9.51 -20.00
CA ARG A 343 11.78 -9.53 -20.48
C ARG A 343 12.78 -9.74 -19.36
N SER A 344 12.44 -9.33 -18.16
CA SER A 344 13.29 -9.32 -16.98
C SER A 344 13.17 -10.57 -16.12
N MET A 345 12.31 -11.54 -16.47
CA MET A 345 12.10 -12.80 -15.74
C MET A 345 13.26 -13.78 -15.93
N LYS A 346 14.48 -13.41 -15.54
CA LYS A 346 15.66 -14.26 -15.72
C LYS A 346 15.79 -15.34 -14.63
N GLN A 347 15.42 -15.01 -13.39
CA GLN A 347 15.54 -15.89 -12.21
C GLN A 347 14.20 -16.56 -11.88
N LEU A 348 13.08 -15.94 -12.25
CA LEU A 348 11.74 -16.46 -12.05
C LEU A 348 11.45 -17.54 -13.10
N PRO A 349 10.98 -18.75 -12.73
CA PRO A 349 10.53 -19.73 -13.70
C PRO A 349 9.48 -19.14 -14.63
N LYS A 350 9.55 -19.51 -15.93
CA LYS A 350 8.52 -19.04 -16.87
C LYS A 350 7.25 -19.84 -16.64
N PRO A 351 6.08 -19.18 -16.54
CA PRO A 351 4.80 -19.88 -16.55
C PRO A 351 4.51 -20.43 -17.96
N ASP A 352 3.62 -21.40 -18.06
CA ASP A 352 3.15 -21.90 -19.36
C ASP A 352 2.45 -20.77 -20.15
N GLU A 353 1.57 -19.99 -19.52
CA GLU A 353 0.92 -18.79 -20.06
C GLU A 353 1.19 -17.59 -19.18
N TYR A 354 0.73 -17.62 -17.92
CA TYR A 354 0.88 -16.58 -16.90
C TYR A 354 0.79 -17.16 -15.49
N TYR A 355 1.34 -16.46 -14.51
CA TYR A 355 1.05 -16.73 -13.10
C TYR A 355 -0.20 -15.97 -12.64
N THR A 356 -0.83 -16.50 -11.60
CA THR A 356 -1.93 -15.88 -10.87
C THR A 356 -1.64 -15.89 -9.38
N PHE A 357 -2.49 -15.26 -8.59
CA PHE A 357 -2.38 -15.28 -7.13
C PHE A 357 -2.34 -16.70 -6.52
N ARG A 358 -2.88 -17.71 -7.23
CA ARG A 358 -2.84 -19.12 -6.80
C ARG A 358 -1.43 -19.70 -6.82
N ASP A 359 -0.55 -19.14 -7.61
CA ASP A 359 0.83 -19.62 -7.77
C ASP A 359 1.79 -18.98 -6.76
N PHE A 360 1.40 -17.88 -6.13
CA PHE A 360 2.24 -17.12 -5.20
C PHE A 360 2.79 -17.95 -4.03
N PRO A 361 1.99 -18.82 -3.38
CA PRO A 361 2.53 -19.68 -2.31
C PRO A 361 3.67 -20.57 -2.76
N ALA A 362 3.62 -21.12 -3.99
CA ALA A 362 4.68 -21.97 -4.51
C ALA A 362 5.96 -21.16 -4.78
N LEU A 363 5.86 -19.96 -5.35
CA LEU A 363 6.98 -19.06 -5.60
C LEU A 363 7.63 -18.60 -4.29
N ALA A 364 6.82 -18.24 -3.30
CA ALA A 364 7.28 -17.82 -1.98
C ALA A 364 7.93 -18.98 -1.19
N LEU A 365 7.42 -20.21 -1.31
CA LEU A 365 8.03 -21.38 -0.70
C LEU A 365 9.39 -21.72 -1.32
N HIS A 366 9.55 -21.55 -2.64
CA HIS A 366 10.85 -21.68 -3.28
C HIS A 366 11.84 -20.63 -2.73
N ALA A 367 11.42 -19.38 -2.67
CA ALA A 367 12.22 -18.30 -2.09
C ALA A 367 12.67 -18.61 -0.65
N ARG A 368 11.76 -19.13 0.18
CA ARG A 368 12.05 -19.56 1.54
C ARG A 368 13.10 -20.67 1.61
N ALA A 369 13.01 -21.65 0.72
CA ALA A 369 13.96 -22.78 0.69
C ALA A 369 15.37 -22.31 0.31
N GLU A 370 15.47 -21.46 -0.70
CA GLU A 370 16.74 -20.86 -1.13
C GLU A 370 17.37 -19.99 -0.03
N ASP A 371 16.58 -19.12 0.62
CA ASP A 371 17.10 -18.30 1.72
C ASP A 371 17.57 -19.14 2.89
N ALA A 372 16.89 -20.23 3.21
CA ALA A 372 17.30 -21.14 4.26
C ALA A 372 18.64 -21.82 3.92
N GLY A 373 18.85 -22.21 2.66
CA GLY A 373 20.10 -22.76 2.15
C GLY A 373 21.26 -21.77 2.28
N GLN A 374 21.07 -20.57 1.78
CA GLN A 374 22.07 -19.49 1.83
C GLN A 374 22.46 -19.12 3.28
N LEU A 375 21.48 -19.03 4.19
CA LEU A 375 21.74 -18.76 5.61
C LEU A 375 22.49 -19.89 6.31
N ALA A 376 22.30 -21.13 5.88
CA ALA A 376 23.02 -22.30 6.42
C ALA A 376 24.51 -22.31 5.99
N GLU A 377 24.80 -21.86 4.76
CA GLU A 377 26.17 -21.75 4.23
C GLU A 377 26.97 -20.59 4.86
N MET A 378 26.28 -19.59 5.42
CA MET A 378 26.89 -18.43 6.07
C MET A 378 27.31 -18.68 7.53
N LYS A 379 26.84 -19.77 8.14
CA LYS A 379 27.18 -20.20 9.50
C LYS A 379 28.40 -21.10 9.54
#